data_5dc0c66bcf5c34d5038a5dd49e63f633
#
_entry.id   5dc0c66bcf5c34d5038a5dd49e63f633
#
_cell.length_a   1.000
_cell.length_b   1.000
_cell.length_c   1.000
_cell.angle_alpha   90.00
_cell.angle_beta   90.00
_cell.angle_gamma   90.00
#
_symmetry.space_group_name_H-M   'P 1'
#
loop_
_entity.id
_entity.type
_entity.pdbx_description
1 polymer ?
#
loop_
_entity_poly.entity_id
_entity_poly.type
_entity_poly.pdbx_seq_one_letter_code
_entity_poly.pdbx_strand_id
1 'polypeptide(L)'
;IEESDVLITLSNKGYIKRLDQDEFTAQKRGGRGVQGTGVKDDDFVRELVSTSTHDHLLFFTNKGRVYRLKGYEIPEYGRTAKGLPVVNLLKLDEGESIQTIINVESERSDDAYLFFTTRYGIVKRTSVKEFANIRQNGLKALNLKDEDELINVLLTEEDTDIIIGTKFGYAVRFNQSAVRGMSRIATGCLLYTSPSPRD
;
A
#
# COMPACT_ATOMS: atom_id res chain seq x y z
N ILE A 1 22.68 -9.33 7.49
CA ILE A 1 22.36 -8.30 6.49
C ILE A 1 22.48 -6.95 7.17
N GLU A 2 23.28 -6.08 6.59
CA GLU A 2 23.51 -4.75 7.11
C GLU A 2 22.25 -3.88 6.94
N GLU A 3 21.93 -3.08 7.95
CA GLU A 3 20.82 -2.15 7.89
C GLU A 3 21.20 -0.94 7.00
N SER A 4 20.37 -0.64 6.03
CA SER A 4 20.55 0.52 5.15
C SER A 4 19.21 1.06 4.71
N ASP A 5 19.20 2.35 4.36
CA ASP A 5 18.02 3.01 3.80
C ASP A 5 17.90 2.69 2.32
N VAL A 6 16.73 2.24 1.92
CA VAL A 6 16.46 1.79 0.56
C VAL A 6 15.14 2.35 0.06
N LEU A 7 14.98 2.32 -1.26
CA LEU A 7 13.74 2.61 -1.94
C LEU A 7 13.19 1.34 -2.57
N ILE A 8 11.93 1.06 -2.31
CA ILE A 8 11.20 -0.02 -2.95
C ILE A 8 10.30 0.58 -4.01
N THR A 9 10.41 0.06 -5.22
CA THR A 9 9.55 0.48 -6.33
C THR A 9 8.73 -0.69 -6.84
N LEU A 10 7.46 -0.44 -7.11
CA LEU A 10 6.56 -1.38 -7.78
C LEU A 10 6.00 -0.71 -9.03
N SER A 11 6.19 -1.35 -10.18
CA SER A 11 5.65 -0.86 -11.43
C SER A 11 4.19 -1.26 -11.62
N ASN A 12 3.50 -0.57 -12.52
CA ASN A 12 2.11 -0.88 -12.86
C ASN A 12 1.92 -2.31 -13.38
N LYS A 13 2.91 -2.85 -14.07
CA LYS A 13 2.90 -4.25 -14.56
C LYS A 13 3.30 -5.28 -13.51
N GLY A 14 3.63 -4.86 -12.30
CA GLY A 14 3.92 -5.75 -11.19
C GLY A 14 5.38 -6.16 -11.04
N TYR A 15 6.32 -5.35 -11.51
CA TYR A 15 7.74 -5.54 -11.27
C TYR A 15 8.19 -4.78 -10.04
N ILE A 16 8.84 -5.49 -9.13
CA ILE A 16 9.33 -4.95 -7.86
C ILE A 16 10.85 -4.97 -7.82
N LYS A 17 11.43 -3.95 -7.21
CA LYS A 17 12.87 -3.90 -6.96
C LYS A 17 13.20 -3.02 -5.77
N ARG A 18 14.39 -3.23 -5.23
CA ARG A 18 15.00 -2.42 -4.20
C ARG A 18 16.18 -1.64 -4.80
N LEU A 19 16.23 -0.35 -4.47
CA LEU A 19 17.31 0.56 -4.84
C LEU A 19 17.95 1.13 -3.58
N ASP A 20 19.26 1.34 -3.63
CA ASP A 20 19.94 2.09 -2.59
C ASP A 20 19.50 3.55 -2.62
N GLN A 21 19.16 4.11 -1.47
CA GLN A 21 18.70 5.50 -1.37
C GLN A 21 19.78 6.49 -1.79
N ASP A 22 21.05 6.19 -1.55
CA ASP A 22 22.17 7.04 -1.94
C ASP A 22 22.32 7.16 -3.46
N GLU A 23 21.97 6.12 -4.20
CA GLU A 23 21.94 6.18 -5.66
C GLU A 23 20.90 7.16 -6.20
N PHE A 24 19.83 7.40 -5.46
CA PHE A 24 18.75 8.31 -5.84
C PHE A 24 19.07 9.77 -5.49
N THR A 25 19.82 10.01 -4.42
CA THR A 25 20.16 11.35 -3.95
C THR A 25 21.35 11.98 -4.68
N ALA A 26 22.22 11.19 -5.29
CA ALA A 26 23.43 11.66 -6.00
C ALA A 26 23.15 12.57 -7.20
N GLN A 27 21.91 12.72 -7.64
CA GLN A 27 21.55 13.48 -8.84
C GLN A 27 20.81 14.81 -8.59
N LYS A 28 20.75 15.31 -7.37
CA LYS A 28 20.09 16.58 -7.07
C LYS A 28 20.83 17.83 -7.56
N ARG A 29 22.01 17.69 -8.17
CA ARG A 29 22.79 18.82 -8.67
C ARG A 29 23.03 18.71 -10.18
N GLY A 30 22.14 19.26 -11.00
CA GLY A 30 22.40 19.59 -12.39
C GLY A 30 22.31 18.48 -13.42
N GLY A 31 21.69 17.35 -13.12
CA GLY A 31 21.46 16.28 -14.09
C GLY A 31 20.07 16.34 -14.75
N ARG A 32 19.98 15.89 -15.99
CA ARG A 32 18.68 15.56 -16.59
C ARG A 32 17.97 14.55 -15.69
N GLY A 33 16.67 14.73 -15.48
CA GLY A 33 15.87 13.88 -14.59
C GLY A 33 16.16 12.40 -14.76
N VAL A 34 16.39 11.71 -13.62
CA VAL A 34 16.63 10.27 -13.62
C VAL A 34 15.34 9.56 -13.91
N GLN A 35 15.31 8.80 -14.97
CA GLN A 35 14.31 7.75 -15.09
C GLN A 35 14.60 6.71 -14.00
N GLY A 36 13.75 6.65 -12.97
CA GLY A 36 13.92 5.74 -11.84
C GLY A 36 13.77 4.26 -12.17
N THR A 37 13.40 3.95 -13.41
CA THR A 37 13.28 2.58 -13.91
C THR A 37 13.61 2.55 -15.40
N GLY A 38 14.34 1.54 -15.84
CA GLY A 38 14.47 1.21 -17.28
C GLY A 38 13.18 0.60 -17.78
N VAL A 39 12.12 1.42 -17.80
CA VAL A 39 10.81 0.97 -18.23
C VAL A 39 10.77 0.97 -19.75
N LYS A 40 10.86 -0.22 -20.33
CA LYS A 40 10.52 -0.41 -21.73
C LYS A 40 9.01 -0.56 -21.82
N ASP A 41 8.41 0.23 -22.71
CA ASP A 41 7.04 0.06 -23.19
C ASP A 41 5.93 0.15 -22.12
N ASP A 42 5.36 1.33 -21.94
CA ASP A 42 4.07 1.62 -21.27
C ASP A 42 3.97 1.22 -19.79
N ASP A 43 5.05 0.84 -19.13
CA ASP A 43 5.07 0.62 -17.69
C ASP A 43 5.55 1.88 -16.96
N PHE A 44 5.09 2.08 -15.74
CA PHE A 44 5.46 3.22 -14.90
C PHE A 44 5.51 2.79 -13.42
N VAL A 45 6.25 3.55 -12.62
CA VAL A 45 6.31 3.31 -11.17
C VAL A 45 4.97 3.73 -10.56
N ARG A 46 4.29 2.78 -9.93
CA ARG A 46 3.01 2.99 -9.26
C ARG A 46 3.15 3.20 -7.76
N GLU A 47 4.07 2.48 -7.13
CA GLU A 47 4.38 2.59 -5.70
C GLU A 47 5.86 2.87 -5.50
N LEU A 48 6.16 3.83 -4.63
CA LEU A 48 7.51 4.17 -4.20
C LEU A 48 7.51 4.29 -2.69
N VAL A 49 8.29 3.42 -2.02
CA VAL A 49 8.34 3.38 -0.56
C VAL A 49 9.78 3.53 -0.09
N SER A 50 10.02 4.52 0.77
CA SER A 50 11.29 4.68 1.49
C SER A 50 11.24 3.84 2.76
N THR A 51 12.24 3.02 2.98
CA THR A 51 12.27 2.09 4.10
C THR A 51 13.70 1.70 4.48
N SER A 52 13.85 1.08 5.64
CA SER A 52 15.09 0.37 6.00
C SER A 52 15.02 -1.08 5.51
N THR A 53 16.18 -1.67 5.21
CA THR A 53 16.26 -3.11 4.90
C THR A 53 15.70 -3.99 6.01
N HIS A 54 15.72 -3.55 7.25
CA HIS A 54 15.21 -4.28 8.39
C HIS A 54 13.73 -4.05 8.70
N ASP A 55 13.11 -3.06 8.07
CA ASP A 55 11.69 -2.75 8.28
C ASP A 55 10.79 -3.81 7.65
N HIS A 56 9.63 -4.01 8.27
CA HIS A 56 8.56 -4.82 7.69
C HIS A 56 7.66 -3.98 6.81
N LEU A 57 7.39 -4.51 5.64
CA LEU A 57 6.46 -3.93 4.68
C LEU A 57 5.21 -4.79 4.57
N LEU A 58 4.06 -4.14 4.54
CA LEU A 58 2.77 -4.79 4.28
C LEU A 58 2.34 -4.54 2.84
N PHE A 59 2.02 -5.62 2.15
CA PHE A 59 1.57 -5.60 0.76
C PHE A 59 0.09 -5.96 0.72
N PHE A 60 -0.75 -4.98 0.40
CA PHE A 60 -2.19 -5.18 0.32
C PHE A 60 -2.62 -5.41 -1.12
N THR A 61 -3.48 -6.40 -1.33
CA THR A 61 -3.95 -6.78 -2.66
C THR A 61 -5.37 -6.30 -2.93
N ASN A 62 -5.74 -6.25 -4.21
CA ASN A 62 -7.10 -5.92 -4.64
C ASN A 62 -8.15 -6.91 -4.12
N LYS A 63 -7.74 -8.14 -3.79
CA LYS A 63 -8.62 -9.16 -3.21
C LYS A 63 -8.73 -9.09 -1.68
N GLY A 64 -8.19 -8.03 -1.07
CA GLY A 64 -8.29 -7.81 0.37
C GLY A 64 -7.37 -8.69 1.21
N ARG A 65 -6.28 -9.19 0.63
CA ARG A 65 -5.26 -9.94 1.36
C ARG A 65 -4.05 -9.06 1.66
N VAL A 66 -3.30 -9.44 2.68
CA VAL A 66 -2.06 -8.76 3.06
C VAL A 66 -0.93 -9.77 3.18
N TYR A 67 0.23 -9.40 2.65
CA TYR A 67 1.49 -10.13 2.76
C TYR A 67 2.50 -9.27 3.49
N ARG A 68 3.50 -9.90 4.10
CA ARG A 68 4.54 -9.20 4.85
C ARG A 68 5.92 -9.66 4.38
N LEU A 69 6.77 -8.71 4.05
CA LEU A 69 8.17 -8.93 3.73
C LEU A 69 9.03 -7.90 4.44
N LYS A 70 10.24 -8.28 4.80
CA LYS A 70 11.27 -7.33 5.19
C LYS A 70 11.89 -6.67 3.96
N GLY A 71 12.35 -5.44 4.10
CA GLY A 71 12.97 -4.71 3.01
C GLY A 71 14.08 -5.49 2.29
N TYR A 72 14.92 -6.22 3.06
CA TYR A 72 16.01 -7.00 2.49
C TYR A 72 15.55 -8.23 1.67
N GLU A 73 14.32 -8.70 1.85
CA GLU A 73 13.78 -9.82 1.07
C GLU A 73 13.42 -9.43 -0.37
N ILE A 74 13.34 -8.13 -0.64
CA ILE A 74 13.11 -7.63 -1.99
C ILE A 74 14.46 -7.51 -2.69
N PRO A 75 14.65 -8.15 -3.86
CA PRO A 75 15.94 -8.15 -4.56
C PRO A 75 16.39 -6.77 -4.98
N GLU A 76 17.70 -6.54 -4.90
CA GLU A 76 18.35 -5.34 -5.40
C GLU A 76 18.56 -5.44 -6.90
N TYR A 77 18.20 -4.37 -7.61
CA TYR A 77 18.42 -4.21 -9.05
C TYR A 77 18.92 -2.81 -9.33
N GLY A 78 19.61 -2.63 -10.45
CA GLY A 78 20.03 -1.32 -10.92
C GLY A 78 18.84 -0.45 -11.35
N ARG A 79 19.09 0.85 -11.49
CA ARG A 79 18.05 1.83 -11.86
C ARG A 79 17.37 1.53 -13.19
N THR A 80 18.13 1.02 -14.15
CA THR A 80 17.64 0.71 -15.49
C THR A 80 16.99 -0.66 -15.61
N ALA A 81 17.14 -1.50 -14.60
CA ALA A 81 16.58 -2.83 -14.60
C ALA A 81 15.07 -2.79 -14.31
N LYS A 82 14.36 -3.73 -14.90
CA LYS A 82 12.91 -3.90 -14.72
C LYS A 82 12.55 -4.32 -13.30
N GLY A 83 13.36 -5.18 -12.71
CA GLY A 83 13.11 -5.81 -11.43
C GLY A 83 12.54 -7.22 -11.55
N LEU A 84 12.05 -7.74 -10.44
CA LEU A 84 11.49 -9.08 -10.34
C LEU A 84 9.97 -9.01 -10.42
N PRO A 85 9.30 -9.90 -11.17
CA PRO A 85 7.84 -10.02 -11.06
C PRO A 85 7.42 -10.32 -9.62
N VAL A 86 6.52 -9.54 -9.08
CA VAL A 86 6.10 -9.67 -7.67
C VAL A 86 5.47 -11.03 -7.38
N VAL A 87 4.90 -11.68 -8.39
CA VAL A 87 4.36 -13.04 -8.28
C VAL A 87 5.43 -14.10 -7.95
N ASN A 88 6.70 -13.78 -8.17
CA ASN A 88 7.81 -14.65 -7.78
C ASN A 88 8.22 -14.49 -6.30
N LEU A 89 7.78 -13.42 -5.65
CA LEU A 89 8.01 -13.18 -4.22
C LEU A 89 6.80 -13.55 -3.36
N LEU A 90 5.60 -13.27 -3.85
CA LEU A 90 4.35 -13.44 -3.13
C LEU A 90 3.45 -14.42 -3.88
N LYS A 91 2.82 -15.32 -3.15
CA LYS A 91 1.87 -16.28 -3.73
C LYS A 91 0.53 -15.60 -4.02
N LEU A 92 0.52 -14.81 -5.07
CA LEU A 92 -0.71 -14.17 -5.53
C LEU A 92 -1.57 -15.14 -6.33
N ASP A 93 -2.88 -15.06 -6.15
CA ASP A 93 -3.85 -15.79 -6.95
C ASP A 93 -4.00 -15.14 -8.34
N GLU A 94 -4.64 -15.86 -9.25
CA GLU A 94 -4.99 -15.30 -10.56
C GLU A 94 -5.88 -14.05 -10.40
N GLY A 95 -5.53 -12.98 -11.10
CA GLY A 95 -6.25 -11.71 -11.00
C GLY A 95 -5.97 -10.91 -9.72
N GLU A 96 -5.10 -11.40 -8.86
CA GLU A 96 -4.65 -10.67 -7.66
C GLU A 96 -3.44 -9.80 -7.98
N SER A 97 -3.50 -8.54 -7.56
CA SER A 97 -2.41 -7.56 -7.74
C SER A 97 -2.20 -6.73 -6.49
N ILE A 98 -1.00 -6.21 -6.31
CA ILE A 98 -0.68 -5.34 -5.19
C ILE A 98 -1.32 -3.96 -5.45
N GLN A 99 -2.08 -3.48 -4.48
CA GLN A 99 -2.68 -2.14 -4.52
C GLN A 99 -1.86 -1.11 -3.76
N THR A 100 -1.33 -1.48 -2.60
CA THR A 100 -0.63 -0.56 -1.72
C THR A 100 0.47 -1.29 -0.97
N ILE A 101 1.60 -0.60 -0.78
CA ILE A 101 2.70 -1.05 0.08
C ILE A 101 2.81 -0.07 1.24
N ILE A 102 2.75 -0.57 2.47
CA ILE A 102 2.84 0.24 3.69
C ILE A 102 4.07 -0.17 4.50
N ASN A 103 4.92 0.80 4.84
CA ASN A 103 5.95 0.61 5.84
C ASN A 103 5.33 0.83 7.22
N VAL A 104 5.27 -0.22 8.03
CA VAL A 104 4.61 -0.19 9.34
C VAL A 104 5.52 0.16 10.50
N GLU A 105 6.83 0.28 10.31
CA GLU A 105 7.80 0.52 11.38
C GLU A 105 8.34 1.94 11.43
N SER A 106 8.12 2.74 10.39
CA SER A 106 8.53 4.13 10.37
C SER A 106 7.55 5.01 11.15
N GLU A 107 8.00 5.57 12.24
CA GLU A 107 7.34 6.67 12.97
C GLU A 107 5.96 6.36 13.55
N ARG A 108 5.83 5.34 14.41
CA ARG A 108 4.52 5.02 14.94
C ARG A 108 4.30 5.18 16.42
N SER A 109 3.14 5.77 16.73
CA SER A 109 2.48 5.50 17.98
C SER A 109 1.81 4.11 17.91
N ASP A 110 1.70 3.44 19.07
CA ASP A 110 0.96 2.17 19.18
C ASP A 110 -0.53 2.28 18.81
N ASP A 111 -1.02 3.50 18.58
CA ASP A 111 -2.42 3.83 18.28
C ASP A 111 -2.68 4.06 16.77
N ALA A 112 -1.75 3.65 15.91
CA ALA A 112 -1.92 3.79 14.46
C ALA A 112 -2.95 2.80 13.92
N TYR A 113 -3.67 3.22 12.89
CA TYR A 113 -4.67 2.44 12.18
C TYR A 113 -4.32 2.31 10.71
N LEU A 114 -4.80 1.25 10.11
CA LEU A 114 -4.89 1.11 8.66
C LEU A 114 -6.32 1.39 8.24
N PHE A 115 -6.47 2.33 7.32
CA PHE A 115 -7.75 2.77 6.79
C PHE A 115 -7.91 2.22 5.37
N PHE A 116 -8.93 1.39 5.17
CA PHE A 116 -9.20 0.69 3.93
C PHE A 116 -10.36 1.33 3.19
N THR A 117 -10.24 1.44 1.88
CA THR A 117 -11.31 1.90 0.99
C THR A 117 -11.49 0.91 -0.15
N THR A 118 -12.74 0.50 -0.40
CA THR A 118 -13.06 -0.41 -1.48
C THR A 118 -13.68 0.33 -2.68
N ARG A 119 -13.71 -0.36 -3.81
CA ARG A 119 -14.29 0.17 -5.06
C ARG A 119 -15.75 0.59 -4.90
N TYR A 120 -16.53 -0.13 -4.10
CA TYR A 120 -17.94 0.16 -3.88
C TYR A 120 -18.21 1.13 -2.71
N GLY A 121 -17.17 1.78 -2.21
CA GLY A 121 -17.31 2.81 -1.17
C GLY A 121 -17.42 2.26 0.25
N ILE A 122 -17.03 1.02 0.47
CA ILE A 122 -16.92 0.48 1.82
C ILE A 122 -15.60 0.94 2.43
N VAL A 123 -15.67 1.40 3.66
CA VAL A 123 -14.49 1.81 4.43
C VAL A 123 -14.37 0.98 5.69
N LYS A 124 -13.14 0.78 6.12
CA LYS A 124 -12.82 0.05 7.34
C LYS A 124 -11.58 0.64 7.98
N ARG A 125 -11.55 0.66 9.30
CA ARG A 125 -10.37 1.03 10.08
C ARG A 125 -10.00 -0.10 11.02
N THR A 126 -8.75 -0.56 10.92
CA THR A 126 -8.24 -1.66 11.74
C THR A 126 -6.92 -1.26 12.39
N SER A 127 -6.74 -1.56 13.67
CA SER A 127 -5.48 -1.29 14.37
C SER A 127 -4.31 -2.00 13.69
N VAL A 128 -3.19 -1.31 13.56
CA VAL A 128 -1.93 -1.87 13.02
C VAL A 128 -1.48 -3.11 13.82
N LYS A 129 -1.81 -3.18 15.10
CA LYS A 129 -1.48 -4.33 15.97
C LYS A 129 -2.03 -5.65 15.46
N GLU A 130 -3.15 -5.66 14.76
CA GLU A 130 -3.76 -6.87 14.22
C GLU A 130 -2.97 -7.46 13.04
N PHE A 131 -1.97 -6.73 12.54
CA PHE A 131 -1.13 -7.16 11.42
C PHE A 131 0.30 -7.56 11.85
N ALA A 132 0.53 -7.74 13.14
CA ALA A 132 1.86 -8.06 13.68
C ALA A 132 2.38 -9.45 13.27
N ASN A 133 1.50 -10.42 13.10
CA ASN A 133 1.84 -11.82 12.83
C ASN A 133 1.21 -12.30 11.53
N ILE A 134 1.87 -12.00 10.42
CA ILE A 134 1.40 -12.42 9.09
C ILE A 134 2.27 -13.57 8.59
N ARG A 135 1.63 -14.68 8.23
CA ARG A 135 2.29 -15.85 7.65
C ARG A 135 2.65 -15.61 6.18
N GLN A 136 3.61 -16.36 5.66
CA GLN A 136 4.07 -16.26 4.27
C GLN A 136 2.96 -16.41 3.21
N ASN A 137 1.90 -17.12 3.54
CA ASN A 137 0.77 -17.33 2.63
C ASN A 137 -0.22 -16.15 2.60
N GLY A 138 0.08 -15.09 3.33
CA GLY A 138 -0.81 -13.96 3.46
C GLY A 138 -1.97 -14.21 4.41
N LEU A 139 -2.67 -13.13 4.72
CA LEU A 139 -3.86 -13.13 5.57
C LEU A 139 -4.94 -12.29 4.92
N LYS A 140 -6.19 -12.59 5.25
CA LYS A 140 -7.30 -11.72 4.90
C LYS A 140 -7.20 -10.43 5.72
N ALA A 141 -7.14 -9.28 5.05
CA ALA A 141 -7.10 -7.95 5.68
C ALA A 141 -8.50 -7.37 5.89
N LEU A 142 -9.43 -7.70 5.02
CA LEU A 142 -10.84 -7.39 5.15
C LEU A 142 -11.66 -8.42 4.36
N ASN A 143 -12.93 -8.53 4.70
CA ASN A 143 -13.87 -9.37 3.98
C ASN A 143 -14.58 -8.53 2.91
N LEU A 144 -14.28 -8.81 1.65
CA LEU A 144 -14.89 -8.13 0.51
C LEU A 144 -16.22 -8.78 0.14
N LYS A 145 -17.21 -7.96 -0.20
CA LYS A 145 -18.44 -8.44 -0.86
C LYS A 145 -18.14 -8.86 -2.29
N ASP A 146 -19.03 -9.65 -2.86
CA ASP A 146 -18.90 -10.14 -4.24
C ASP A 146 -18.63 -8.98 -5.22
N GLU A 147 -17.65 -9.17 -6.10
CA GLU A 147 -17.22 -8.21 -7.12
C GLU A 147 -16.62 -6.89 -6.59
N ASP A 148 -16.51 -6.71 -5.28
CA ASP A 148 -15.80 -5.56 -4.73
C ASP A 148 -14.29 -5.80 -4.73
N GLU A 149 -13.54 -4.72 -4.71
CA GLU A 149 -12.08 -4.74 -4.68
C GLU A 149 -11.56 -3.71 -3.69
N LEU A 150 -10.46 -4.06 -3.02
CA LEU A 150 -9.70 -3.09 -2.24
C LEU A 150 -8.96 -2.17 -3.21
N ILE A 151 -9.12 -0.86 -3.07
CA ILE A 151 -8.48 0.11 -3.95
C ILE A 151 -7.41 0.94 -3.26
N ASN A 152 -7.49 1.10 -1.94
CA ASN A 152 -6.49 1.89 -1.21
C ASN A 152 -6.43 1.51 0.26
N VAL A 153 -5.22 1.67 0.83
CA VAL A 153 -4.96 1.55 2.27
C VAL A 153 -4.08 2.71 2.68
N LEU A 154 -4.46 3.39 3.76
CA LEU A 154 -3.70 4.50 4.34
C LEU A 154 -3.31 4.17 5.78
N LEU A 155 -2.09 4.50 6.15
CA LEU A 155 -1.68 4.51 7.55
C LEU A 155 -2.16 5.82 8.18
N THR A 156 -2.96 5.73 9.24
CA THR A 156 -3.55 6.88 9.89
C THR A 156 -3.24 6.87 11.38
N GLU A 157 -3.07 8.07 11.95
CA GLU A 157 -2.97 8.30 13.39
C GLU A 157 -4.21 9.02 13.88
N GLU A 158 -4.35 9.18 15.21
CA GLU A 158 -5.41 10.01 15.77
C GLU A 158 -5.48 11.37 15.09
N ASP A 159 -6.68 11.91 14.95
CA ASP A 159 -6.96 13.21 14.32
C ASP A 159 -6.60 13.32 12.82
N THR A 160 -6.43 12.21 12.15
CA THR A 160 -6.24 12.22 10.69
C THR A 160 -7.57 12.43 9.98
N ASP A 161 -7.63 13.42 9.11
CA ASP A 161 -8.75 13.62 8.20
C ASP A 161 -8.55 12.81 6.93
N ILE A 162 -9.61 12.15 6.48
CA ILE A 162 -9.64 11.36 5.26
C ILE A 162 -10.42 12.14 4.21
N ILE A 163 -9.86 12.20 2.99
CA ILE A 163 -10.56 12.73 1.82
C ILE A 163 -10.69 11.61 0.81
N ILE A 164 -11.92 11.33 0.40
CA ILE A 164 -12.21 10.33 -0.63
C ILE A 164 -12.87 11.03 -1.80
N GLY A 165 -12.24 10.92 -2.97
CA GLY A 165 -12.80 11.39 -4.23
C GLY A 165 -13.51 10.27 -4.97
N THR A 166 -14.63 10.59 -5.61
CA THR A 166 -15.37 9.65 -6.45
C THR A 166 -15.07 9.88 -7.93
N LYS A 167 -15.35 8.87 -8.74
CA LYS A 167 -15.25 8.91 -10.20
C LYS A 167 -16.03 10.08 -10.83
N PHE A 168 -17.10 10.52 -10.17
CA PHE A 168 -17.99 11.57 -10.68
C PHE A 168 -17.66 12.98 -10.19
N GLY A 169 -16.50 13.17 -9.57
CA GLY A 169 -16.02 14.48 -9.12
C GLY A 169 -16.52 14.90 -7.74
N TYR A 170 -17.19 14.04 -7.00
CA TYR A 170 -17.57 14.30 -5.62
C TYR A 170 -16.42 13.96 -4.68
N ALA A 171 -16.26 14.75 -3.62
CA ALA A 171 -15.28 14.48 -2.57
C ALA A 171 -15.96 14.52 -1.20
N VAL A 172 -15.57 13.60 -0.34
CA VAL A 172 -16.01 13.53 1.06
C VAL A 172 -14.80 13.67 1.95
N ARG A 173 -14.89 14.56 2.94
CA ARG A 173 -13.88 14.73 3.99
C ARG A 173 -14.49 14.38 5.34
N PHE A 174 -13.78 13.57 6.10
CA PHE A 174 -14.18 13.20 7.46
C PHE A 174 -12.96 12.84 8.30
N ASN A 175 -13.08 12.92 9.61
CA ASN A 175 -12.02 12.45 10.51
C ASN A 175 -12.10 10.91 10.59
N GLN A 176 -10.94 10.25 10.65
CA GLN A 176 -10.88 8.79 10.71
C GLN A 176 -11.68 8.20 11.89
N SER A 177 -11.78 8.93 12.99
CA SER A 177 -12.54 8.51 14.17
C SER A 177 -14.05 8.39 13.94
N ALA A 178 -14.56 8.98 12.85
CA ALA A 178 -15.96 8.79 12.44
C ALA A 178 -16.23 7.35 11.97
N VAL A 179 -15.20 6.60 11.61
CA VAL A 179 -15.29 5.18 11.30
C VAL A 179 -14.85 4.38 12.52
N ARG A 180 -15.73 3.53 13.03
CA ARG A 180 -15.44 2.67 14.19
C ARG A 180 -14.28 1.72 13.84
N GLY A 181 -13.35 1.53 14.79
CA GLY A 181 -12.33 0.50 14.69
C GLY A 181 -12.97 -0.90 14.58
N MET A 182 -12.52 -1.70 13.63
CA MET A 182 -13.06 -3.03 13.35
C MET A 182 -11.93 -4.05 13.27
N SER A 183 -12.29 -5.32 13.49
CA SER A 183 -11.36 -6.42 13.37
C SER A 183 -10.91 -6.62 11.93
N ARG A 184 -9.78 -7.34 11.76
CA ARG A 184 -9.21 -7.66 10.46
C ARG A 184 -10.18 -8.38 9.52
N ILE A 185 -11.01 -9.26 10.04
CA ILE A 185 -11.96 -10.06 9.24
C ILE A 185 -13.28 -9.36 8.92
N ALA A 186 -13.51 -8.17 9.46
CA ALA A 186 -14.74 -7.43 9.20
C ALA A 186 -14.80 -6.90 7.77
N THR A 187 -15.99 -6.76 7.24
CA THR A 187 -16.23 -6.20 5.90
C THR A 187 -16.07 -4.67 5.89
N GLY A 188 -16.46 -4.01 6.97
CA GLY A 188 -16.49 -2.56 7.05
C GLY A 188 -17.90 -1.99 6.94
N CYS A 189 -18.00 -0.70 6.73
CA CYS A 189 -19.27 0.00 6.58
C CYS A 189 -19.28 0.86 5.32
N LEU A 190 -20.48 1.12 4.80
CA LEU A 190 -20.65 2.03 3.67
C LEU A 190 -20.32 3.46 4.11
N LEU A 191 -19.45 4.10 3.36
CA LEU A 191 -19.15 5.51 3.53
C LEU A 191 -20.34 6.39 3.19
N TYR A 192 -21.20 5.89 2.33
CA TYR A 192 -22.33 6.62 1.77
C TYR A 192 -23.63 5.88 2.04
N THR A 193 -24.36 6.32 3.03
CA THR A 193 -25.79 6.05 3.08
C THR A 193 -26.46 7.04 2.13
N SER A 194 -27.27 6.55 1.22
CA SER A 194 -28.11 7.27 0.26
C SER A 194 -28.22 8.78 0.50
N PRO A 195 -28.03 9.64 -0.51
CA PRO A 195 -28.10 11.07 -0.31
C PRO A 195 -29.40 11.42 0.41
N SER A 196 -29.25 12.05 1.56
CA SER A 196 -30.40 12.61 2.24
C SER A 196 -31.10 13.58 1.25
N PRO A 197 -32.40 13.45 1.05
CA PRO A 197 -33.10 14.35 0.12
C PRO A 197 -33.13 15.81 0.57
N ARG A 198 -32.33 16.18 1.55
CA ARG A 198 -32.29 17.53 2.12
C ARG A 198 -31.00 18.29 1.85
N ASP A 199 -30.09 17.69 1.14
CA ASP A 199 -28.80 18.35 0.83
C ASP A 199 -28.76 18.78 -0.63
#